data_7781cbb4af0ec337ca61c4b2e7c7ef8a
#
_entry.id   7781cbb4af0ec337ca61c4b2e7c7ef8a
#
_cell.length_a   1.000
_cell.length_b   1.000
_cell.length_c   1.000
_cell.angle_alpha   90.00
_cell.angle_beta   90.00
_cell.angle_gamma   90.00
#
_symmetry.space_group_name_H-M   'P 1'
#
loop_
_entity.id
_entity.type
_entity.pdbx_description
1 polymer ?
#
loop_
_entity_poly.entity_id
_entity_poly.type
_entity_poly.pdbx_seq_one_letter_code
_entity_poly.pdbx_strand_id
1 'polypeptide(L)'
;MVRVLLAGLPRSGTSWAAEALSHTSEVTYVDEPDGFRDAFAFRVMMQYGENPALTPNEVAPEYERLWAGAFAGGRPPSGPKARLAQRAYLSVETSVRQNARAGSGVAPALRIAQRLAQPPTADPNARHVLVKSVQCARSLDWIQQRFQPQIVILLRNPLNALASWRDLGFVGNPSERADLANEAQQRWGVSAPHAEAPRLAHQAFTFGALTESLLSTAEEHPEWIVVRHEVLCEDAPNRFRALAGQLGLTWTEHAETFVRDSDREGQGYATKRVAGEQPQRWRQRLSDDDVEVIRGVLAQFPRGSVSDC
;
A
#
# COMPACT_ATOMS: atom_id res chain seq x y z
N MET A 1 -20.11 9.97 9.61
CA MET A 1 -18.63 9.80 9.54
C MET A 1 -18.32 8.93 8.33
N VAL A 2 -17.58 9.45 7.36
CA VAL A 2 -17.10 8.68 6.20
C VAL A 2 -15.79 7.98 6.60
N ARG A 3 -15.64 6.72 6.22
CA ARG A 3 -14.40 5.96 6.30
C ARG A 3 -13.97 5.61 4.89
N VAL A 4 -12.77 5.97 4.51
CA VAL A 4 -12.19 5.67 3.19
C VAL A 4 -10.95 4.82 3.39
N LEU A 5 -10.81 3.77 2.59
CA LEU A 5 -9.56 3.03 2.42
C LEU A 5 -9.01 3.29 1.02
N LEU A 6 -7.89 3.97 0.94
CA LEU A 6 -7.12 4.10 -0.28
C LEU A 6 -6.07 2.97 -0.33
N ALA A 7 -6.36 1.96 -1.12
CA ALA A 7 -5.51 0.80 -1.34
C ALA A 7 -4.74 0.91 -2.66
N GLY A 8 -3.58 0.27 -2.73
CA GLY A 8 -2.79 0.14 -3.96
C GLY A 8 -1.49 -0.58 -3.67
N LEU A 9 -0.63 -0.70 -4.65
CA LEU A 9 0.70 -1.27 -4.45
C LEU A 9 1.74 -0.18 -4.14
N PRO A 10 2.88 -0.54 -3.53
CA PRO A 10 3.96 0.41 -3.33
C PRO A 10 4.33 1.13 -4.64
N ARG A 11 4.51 2.43 -4.57
CA ARG A 11 4.86 3.30 -5.73
C ARG A 11 3.74 3.48 -6.77
N SER A 12 2.51 3.16 -6.46
CA SER A 12 1.35 3.43 -7.33
C SER A 12 0.83 4.89 -7.23
N GLY A 13 1.46 5.75 -6.43
CA GLY A 13 1.01 7.14 -6.25
C GLY A 13 0.02 7.32 -5.10
N THR A 14 -0.22 6.29 -4.30
CA THR A 14 -1.15 6.31 -3.17
C THR A 14 -0.85 7.40 -2.15
N SER A 15 0.43 7.72 -1.88
CA SER A 15 0.80 8.81 -0.95
C SER A 15 0.34 10.18 -1.47
N TRP A 16 0.55 10.46 -2.76
CA TRP A 16 0.09 11.72 -3.38
C TRP A 16 -1.44 11.83 -3.36
N ALA A 17 -2.13 10.74 -3.72
CA ALA A 17 -3.58 10.72 -3.71
C ALA A 17 -4.14 10.88 -2.29
N ALA A 18 -3.54 10.20 -1.31
CA ALA A 18 -3.96 10.32 0.08
C ALA A 18 -3.71 11.72 0.64
N GLU A 19 -2.55 12.33 0.36
CA GLU A 19 -2.27 13.71 0.79
C GLU A 19 -3.25 14.69 0.16
N ALA A 20 -3.56 14.58 -1.15
CA ALA A 20 -4.53 15.43 -1.81
C ALA A 20 -5.92 15.32 -1.16
N LEU A 21 -6.40 14.10 -0.89
CA LEU A 21 -7.67 13.86 -0.23
C LEU A 21 -7.66 14.26 1.25
N SER A 22 -6.52 14.21 1.94
CA SER A 22 -6.42 14.60 3.35
C SER A 22 -6.61 16.10 3.57
N HIS A 23 -6.42 16.91 2.55
CA HIS A 23 -6.68 18.34 2.59
C HIS A 23 -8.14 18.72 2.31
N THR A 24 -9.03 17.75 2.09
CA THR A 24 -10.48 17.95 2.09
C THR A 24 -10.98 18.26 3.51
N SER A 25 -12.22 18.77 3.63
CA SER A 25 -12.69 19.22 4.93
C SER A 25 -12.83 18.08 5.95
N GLU A 26 -12.33 18.31 7.16
CA GLU A 26 -12.52 17.46 8.35
C GLU A 26 -11.99 16.01 8.21
N VAL A 27 -11.00 15.77 7.37
CA VAL A 27 -10.39 14.45 7.17
C VAL A 27 -9.21 14.23 8.11
N THR A 28 -9.25 13.16 8.89
CA THR A 28 -8.12 12.61 9.62
C THR A 28 -7.43 11.56 8.73
N TYR A 29 -6.17 11.80 8.40
CA TYR A 29 -5.37 10.91 7.56
C TYR A 29 -4.55 9.94 8.40
N VAL A 30 -4.66 8.65 8.08
CA VAL A 30 -3.89 7.56 8.70
C VAL A 30 -3.09 6.87 7.60
N ASP A 31 -1.76 7.01 7.68
CA ASP A 31 -0.85 6.52 6.66
C ASP A 31 -0.22 5.18 7.05
N GLU A 32 -0.46 4.15 6.25
CA GLU A 32 0.10 2.80 6.35
C GLU A 32 0.07 2.24 7.79
N PRO A 33 -1.13 2.04 8.38
CA PRO A 33 -1.22 1.50 9.74
C PRO A 33 -0.64 0.08 9.84
N ASP A 34 -0.62 -0.67 8.74
CA ASP A 34 -0.08 -2.02 8.57
C ASP A 34 1.39 -2.03 8.13
N GLY A 35 2.04 -0.87 8.03
CA GLY A 35 3.45 -0.73 7.66
C GLY A 35 4.42 -0.86 8.83
N PHE A 36 5.72 -0.70 8.54
CA PHE A 36 6.84 -0.82 9.50
C PHE A 36 7.02 0.40 10.43
N ARG A 37 5.96 1.14 10.78
CA ARG A 37 6.13 2.45 11.46
C ARG A 37 6.18 2.36 12.97
N ASP A 38 5.57 1.33 13.54
CA ASP A 38 5.55 1.16 14.98
C ASP A 38 5.64 -0.30 15.41
N ALA A 39 5.83 -0.50 16.72
CA ALA A 39 6.02 -1.81 17.29
C ALA A 39 4.79 -2.72 17.17
N PHE A 40 3.58 -2.14 17.15
CA PHE A 40 2.35 -2.94 17.03
C PHE A 40 2.14 -3.41 15.60
N ALA A 41 2.25 -2.50 14.63
CA ALA A 41 2.17 -2.82 13.20
C ALA A 41 3.22 -3.87 12.82
N PHE A 42 4.45 -3.71 13.31
CA PHE A 42 5.51 -4.71 13.09
C PHE A 42 5.16 -6.09 13.70
N ARG A 43 4.57 -6.14 14.90
CA ARG A 43 4.11 -7.40 15.50
C ARG A 43 3.03 -8.06 14.65
N VAL A 44 2.06 -7.29 14.18
CA VAL A 44 0.99 -7.76 13.31
C VAL A 44 1.56 -8.33 12.01
N MET A 45 2.49 -7.61 11.38
CA MET A 45 3.15 -8.05 10.16
C MET A 45 3.96 -9.34 10.38
N MET A 46 4.67 -9.49 11.50
CA MET A 46 5.39 -10.73 11.82
C MET A 46 4.46 -11.93 12.04
N GLN A 47 3.22 -11.68 12.45
CA GLN A 47 2.23 -12.72 12.69
C GLN A 47 1.47 -13.12 11.42
N TYR A 48 1.13 -12.17 10.55
CA TYR A 48 0.23 -12.38 9.41
C TYR A 48 0.92 -12.17 8.04
N GLY A 49 2.16 -11.71 8.00
CA GLY A 49 2.87 -11.34 6.76
C GLY A 49 2.75 -9.88 6.39
N GLU A 50 3.52 -9.45 5.37
CA GLU A 50 3.48 -8.08 4.83
C GLU A 50 2.18 -7.79 4.06
N ASN A 51 1.71 -8.77 3.29
CA ASN A 51 0.44 -8.71 2.57
C ASN A 51 -0.43 -9.91 2.99
N PRO A 52 -1.09 -9.85 4.16
CA PRO A 52 -1.82 -11.00 4.71
C PRO A 52 -2.95 -11.45 3.78
N ALA A 53 -2.95 -12.74 3.44
CA ALA A 53 -4.05 -13.36 2.71
C ALA A 53 -5.12 -13.77 3.72
N LEU A 54 -6.11 -12.92 3.93
CA LEU A 54 -7.19 -13.18 4.87
C LEU A 54 -8.52 -13.30 4.14
N THR A 55 -9.17 -14.44 4.33
CA THR A 55 -10.54 -14.64 3.87
C THR A 55 -11.55 -13.92 4.78
N PRO A 56 -12.74 -13.54 4.30
CA PRO A 56 -13.73 -12.79 5.07
C PRO A 56 -14.05 -13.36 6.46
N ASN A 57 -14.10 -14.69 6.60
CA ASN A 57 -14.46 -15.37 7.84
C ASN A 57 -13.27 -15.68 8.76
N GLU A 58 -12.07 -15.37 8.35
CA GLU A 58 -10.87 -15.72 9.10
C GLU A 58 -10.70 -14.85 10.36
N VAL A 59 -10.28 -15.48 11.45
CA VAL A 59 -10.09 -14.82 12.76
C VAL A 59 -8.66 -14.29 12.84
N ALA A 60 -8.51 -12.98 12.81
CA ALA A 60 -7.22 -12.29 12.88
C ALA A 60 -7.25 -11.15 13.92
N PRO A 61 -7.29 -11.45 15.23
CA PRO A 61 -7.63 -10.47 16.27
C PRO A 61 -6.67 -9.30 16.35
N GLU A 62 -5.37 -9.51 16.15
CA GLU A 62 -4.40 -8.40 16.21
C GLU A 62 -4.47 -7.52 14.94
N TYR A 63 -4.73 -8.11 13.79
CA TYR A 63 -4.98 -7.37 12.55
C TYR A 63 -6.29 -6.57 12.64
N GLU A 64 -7.33 -7.15 13.26
CA GLU A 64 -8.59 -6.45 13.52
C GLU A 64 -8.40 -5.24 14.45
N ARG A 65 -7.63 -5.39 15.53
CA ARG A 65 -7.31 -4.27 16.45
C ARG A 65 -6.54 -3.16 15.76
N LEU A 66 -5.63 -3.51 14.84
CA LEU A 66 -4.89 -2.53 14.03
C LEU A 66 -5.84 -1.69 13.19
N TRP A 67 -6.70 -2.34 12.42
CA TRP A 67 -7.64 -1.67 11.52
C TRP A 67 -8.75 -0.94 12.26
N ALA A 68 -9.25 -1.49 13.37
CA ALA A 68 -10.21 -0.80 14.23
C ALA A 68 -9.65 0.53 14.74
N GLY A 69 -8.41 0.53 15.21
CA GLY A 69 -7.73 1.76 15.61
C GLY A 69 -7.51 2.72 14.46
N ALA A 70 -7.07 2.22 13.31
CA ALA A 70 -6.86 3.04 12.11
C ALA A 70 -8.15 3.74 11.66
N PHE A 71 -9.26 3.01 11.51
CA PHE A 71 -10.55 3.58 11.12
C PHE A 71 -11.24 4.40 12.23
N ALA A 72 -10.68 4.40 13.44
CA ALA A 72 -11.08 5.29 14.52
C ALA A 72 -10.21 6.58 14.58
N GLY A 73 -9.34 6.82 13.62
CA GLY A 73 -8.49 8.01 13.52
C GLY A 73 -7.00 7.78 13.82
N GLY A 74 -6.60 6.55 14.14
CA GLY A 74 -5.20 6.10 14.13
C GLY A 74 -4.26 6.81 15.09
N ARG A 75 -4.73 7.36 16.22
CA ARG A 75 -3.85 8.01 17.19
C ARG A 75 -2.81 7.04 17.74
N PRO A 76 -1.54 7.44 17.78
CA PRO A 76 -0.52 6.64 18.45
C PRO A 76 -0.92 6.36 19.91
N PRO A 77 -0.73 5.12 20.40
CA PRO A 77 -1.06 4.79 21.77
C PRO A 77 -0.21 5.62 22.74
N SER A 78 -0.84 6.10 23.82
CA SER A 78 -0.21 6.93 24.84
C SER A 78 0.09 6.15 26.10
N GLY A 79 0.98 6.69 26.96
CA GLY A 79 1.32 6.08 28.23
C GLY A 79 2.73 5.50 28.26
N PRO A 80 3.22 5.14 29.48
CA PRO A 80 4.62 4.74 29.67
C PRO A 80 4.98 3.44 28.94
N LYS A 81 4.08 2.45 28.91
CA LYS A 81 4.29 1.18 28.20
C LYS A 81 4.42 1.38 26.69
N ALA A 82 3.53 2.18 26.09
CA ALA A 82 3.57 2.47 24.67
C ALA A 82 4.85 3.22 24.27
N ARG A 83 5.23 4.23 25.06
CA ARG A 83 6.49 4.96 24.85
C ARG A 83 7.72 4.07 24.95
N LEU A 84 7.75 3.14 25.92
CA LEU A 84 8.85 2.18 26.06
C LEU A 84 8.89 1.21 24.86
N ALA A 85 7.75 0.68 24.45
CA ALA A 85 7.64 -0.19 23.28
C ALA A 85 8.18 0.51 22.01
N GLN A 86 7.75 1.74 21.77
CA GLN A 86 8.17 2.51 20.61
C GLN A 86 9.66 2.86 20.63
N ARG A 87 10.21 3.26 21.79
CA ARG A 87 11.65 3.50 21.93
C ARG A 87 12.47 2.23 21.68
N ALA A 88 12.05 1.10 22.25
CA ALA A 88 12.71 -0.18 22.03
C ALA A 88 12.64 -0.61 20.56
N TYR A 89 11.50 -0.38 19.89
CA TYR A 89 11.36 -0.63 18.45
C TYR A 89 12.29 0.25 17.60
N LEU A 90 12.26 1.57 17.82
CA LEU A 90 13.08 2.53 17.06
C LEU A 90 14.60 2.27 17.23
N SER A 91 15.03 1.77 18.40
CA SER A 91 16.44 1.42 18.63
C SER A 91 16.95 0.27 17.75
N VAL A 92 16.05 -0.55 17.22
CA VAL A 92 16.37 -1.73 16.39
C VAL A 92 15.74 -1.66 14.99
N GLU A 93 14.94 -0.63 14.70
CA GLU A 93 14.15 -0.52 13.47
C GLU A 93 15.01 -0.71 12.20
N THR A 94 16.15 -0.03 12.11
CA THR A 94 17.04 -0.13 10.95
C THR A 94 17.54 -1.56 10.76
N SER A 95 17.98 -2.21 11.86
CA SER A 95 18.41 -3.61 11.84
C SER A 95 17.25 -4.55 11.52
N VAL A 96 16.05 -4.26 12.00
CA VAL A 96 14.83 -5.02 11.71
C VAL A 96 14.45 -4.94 10.25
N ARG A 97 14.43 -3.75 9.67
CA ARG A 97 14.14 -3.55 8.24
C ARG A 97 15.15 -4.26 7.33
N GLN A 98 16.42 -4.34 7.77
CA GLN A 98 17.47 -5.04 7.06
C GLN A 98 17.41 -6.56 7.28
N ASN A 99 17.13 -7.02 8.49
CA ASN A 99 17.22 -8.41 8.93
C ASN A 99 15.88 -9.16 8.88
N ALA A 100 14.73 -8.48 8.93
CA ALA A 100 13.44 -9.13 8.68
C ALA A 100 13.38 -9.77 7.29
N ARG A 101 14.17 -9.20 6.36
CA ARG A 101 14.39 -9.77 5.02
C ARG A 101 15.37 -10.95 5.02
N ALA A 102 16.14 -11.16 6.07
CA ALA A 102 17.20 -12.18 6.16
C ALA A 102 16.92 -13.34 7.13
N GLY A 103 15.79 -13.36 7.82
CA GLY A 103 15.38 -14.45 8.72
C GLY A 103 16.22 -14.59 9.99
N SER A 104 17.06 -13.62 10.35
CA SER A 104 17.95 -13.68 11.53
C SER A 104 17.22 -13.35 12.82
N GLY A 105 17.62 -13.99 13.92
CA GLY A 105 16.98 -13.98 15.23
C GLY A 105 16.64 -12.58 15.77
N VAL A 106 15.46 -12.45 16.35
CA VAL A 106 14.89 -11.22 16.88
C VAL A 106 15.68 -10.73 18.09
N ALA A 107 16.24 -9.51 18.04
CA ALA A 107 16.96 -8.89 19.14
C ALA A 107 16.09 -8.82 20.41
N PRO A 108 16.67 -8.96 21.63
CA PRO A 108 15.91 -8.87 22.89
C PRO A 108 15.06 -7.60 23.00
N ALA A 109 15.58 -6.46 22.54
CA ALA A 109 14.84 -5.18 22.51
C ALA A 109 13.57 -5.28 21.66
N LEU A 110 13.61 -5.99 20.52
CA LEU A 110 12.44 -6.18 19.66
C LEU A 110 11.37 -7.05 20.35
N ARG A 111 11.77 -8.09 21.07
CA ARG A 111 10.82 -8.91 21.87
C ARG A 111 10.11 -8.08 22.94
N ILE A 112 10.83 -7.19 23.61
CA ILE A 112 10.24 -6.26 24.59
C ILE A 112 9.28 -5.29 23.88
N ALA A 113 9.71 -4.69 22.76
CA ALA A 113 8.88 -3.80 21.95
C ALA A 113 7.57 -4.47 21.55
N GLN A 114 7.63 -5.66 20.95
CA GLN A 114 6.44 -6.42 20.53
C GLN A 114 5.52 -6.77 21.71
N ARG A 115 6.08 -7.16 22.87
CA ARG A 115 5.29 -7.55 24.05
C ARG A 115 4.52 -6.39 24.68
N LEU A 116 5.08 -5.18 24.62
CA LEU A 116 4.50 -3.96 25.17
C LEU A 116 3.72 -3.14 24.15
N ALA A 117 3.80 -3.50 22.88
CA ALA A 117 3.14 -2.79 21.79
C ALA A 117 1.61 -2.78 21.98
N GLN A 118 1.02 -1.64 21.72
CA GLN A 118 -0.42 -1.41 21.81
C GLN A 118 -0.96 -0.94 20.45
N PRO A 119 -2.19 -1.32 20.09
CA PRO A 119 -2.79 -0.87 18.85
C PRO A 119 -3.01 0.64 18.84
N PRO A 120 -3.16 1.25 17.65
CA PRO A 120 -3.59 2.63 17.56
C PRO A 120 -4.93 2.83 18.24
N THR A 121 -5.16 4.03 18.76
CA THR A 121 -6.36 4.39 19.50
C THR A 121 -7.26 5.34 18.71
N ALA A 122 -8.52 5.47 19.12
CA ALA A 122 -9.46 6.38 18.51
C ALA A 122 -9.04 7.86 18.67
N ASP A 123 -9.26 8.66 17.64
CA ASP A 123 -9.26 10.11 17.73
C ASP A 123 -10.68 10.61 17.94
N PRO A 124 -11.02 11.16 19.12
CA PRO A 124 -12.37 11.66 19.42
C PRO A 124 -12.76 12.85 18.53
N ASN A 125 -11.80 13.50 17.88
CA ASN A 125 -12.05 14.63 16.99
C ASN A 125 -12.18 14.22 15.51
N ALA A 126 -11.94 12.95 15.16
CA ALA A 126 -12.05 12.49 13.78
C ALA A 126 -13.51 12.58 13.30
N ARG A 127 -13.72 13.30 12.19
CA ARG A 127 -15.04 13.45 11.53
C ARG A 127 -15.15 12.51 10.32
N HIS A 128 -14.15 12.55 9.45
CA HIS A 128 -13.94 11.60 8.37
C HIS A 128 -12.57 10.97 8.55
N VAL A 129 -12.40 9.72 8.16
CA VAL A 129 -11.11 9.01 8.29
C VAL A 129 -10.72 8.46 6.93
N LEU A 130 -9.55 8.87 6.46
CA LEU A 130 -8.87 8.34 5.28
C LEU A 130 -7.70 7.47 5.73
N VAL A 131 -7.80 6.18 5.51
CA VAL A 131 -6.69 5.24 5.73
C VAL A 131 -6.04 4.92 4.39
N LYS A 132 -4.73 5.01 4.28
CA LYS A 132 -3.99 4.59 3.09
C LYS A 132 -3.13 3.38 3.43
N SER A 133 -3.19 2.34 2.60
CA SER A 133 -2.35 1.15 2.72
C SER A 133 -1.82 0.68 1.37
N VAL A 134 -0.63 0.08 1.39
CA VAL A 134 -0.01 -0.60 0.26
C VAL A 134 0.27 -2.08 0.55
N GLN A 135 -0.25 -2.58 1.66
CA GLN A 135 0.00 -3.94 2.17
C GLN A 135 -1.28 -4.75 2.40
N CYS A 136 -2.46 -4.21 2.05
CA CYS A 136 -3.75 -4.88 2.26
C CYS A 136 -4.33 -5.55 1.00
N ALA A 137 -3.54 -5.70 -0.06
CA ALA A 137 -4.02 -6.19 -1.36
C ALA A 137 -4.76 -7.54 -1.30
N ARG A 138 -4.39 -8.41 -0.36
CA ARG A 138 -4.93 -9.76 -0.22
C ARG A 138 -5.92 -9.90 0.96
N SER A 139 -6.34 -8.79 1.57
CA SER A 139 -7.24 -8.77 2.73
C SER A 139 -8.37 -7.74 2.62
N LEU A 140 -8.63 -7.22 1.40
CA LEU A 140 -9.65 -6.18 1.20
C LEU A 140 -11.05 -6.64 1.59
N ASP A 141 -11.47 -7.87 1.20
CA ASP A 141 -12.76 -8.44 1.58
C ASP A 141 -12.89 -8.58 3.09
N TRP A 142 -11.81 -9.02 3.73
CA TRP A 142 -11.77 -9.15 5.19
C TRP A 142 -11.96 -7.78 5.88
N ILE A 143 -11.34 -6.74 5.35
CA ILE A 143 -11.47 -5.37 5.84
C ILE A 143 -12.87 -4.82 5.54
N GLN A 144 -13.39 -5.05 4.31
CA GLN A 144 -14.72 -4.61 3.90
C GLN A 144 -15.80 -5.19 4.80
N GLN A 145 -15.75 -6.49 5.07
CA GLN A 145 -16.76 -7.15 5.90
C GLN A 145 -16.82 -6.59 7.33
N ARG A 146 -15.68 -6.20 7.91
CA ARG A 146 -15.59 -5.76 9.32
C ARG A 146 -15.79 -4.28 9.52
N PHE A 147 -15.31 -3.46 8.61
CA PHE A 147 -15.23 -2.01 8.82
C PHE A 147 -16.05 -1.20 7.85
N GLN A 148 -16.47 -1.80 6.74
CA GLN A 148 -17.32 -1.19 5.69
C GLN A 148 -16.81 0.18 5.23
N PRO A 149 -15.51 0.37 4.91
CA PRO A 149 -15.03 1.61 4.35
C PRO A 149 -15.48 1.74 2.88
N GLN A 150 -15.53 2.97 2.37
CA GLN A 150 -15.48 3.18 0.93
C GLN A 150 -14.07 2.85 0.44
N ILE A 151 -13.94 1.90 -0.47
CA ILE A 151 -12.63 1.45 -0.97
C ILE A 151 -12.32 2.13 -2.30
N VAL A 152 -11.14 2.73 -2.36
CA VAL A 152 -10.52 3.26 -3.57
C VAL A 152 -9.27 2.44 -3.85
N ILE A 153 -9.19 1.81 -5.01
CA ILE A 153 -8.00 1.10 -5.48
C ILE A 153 -7.28 2.00 -6.49
N LEU A 154 -6.05 2.36 -6.17
CA LEU A 154 -5.21 3.15 -7.05
C LEU A 154 -4.22 2.24 -7.78
N LEU A 155 -4.42 2.11 -9.08
CA LEU A 155 -3.53 1.40 -10.00
C LEU A 155 -2.54 2.37 -10.63
N ARG A 156 -1.42 1.83 -11.09
CA ARG A 156 -0.41 2.56 -11.87
C ARG A 156 0.16 1.66 -12.96
N ASN A 157 0.58 2.27 -14.06
CA ASN A 157 1.34 1.58 -15.09
C ASN A 157 2.50 0.79 -14.45
N PRO A 158 2.55 -0.54 -14.63
CA PRO A 158 3.52 -1.40 -13.97
C PRO A 158 4.97 -1.05 -14.31
N LEU A 159 5.26 -0.57 -15.52
CA LEU A 159 6.60 -0.16 -15.91
C LEU A 159 7.11 0.99 -15.03
N ASN A 160 6.23 1.97 -14.71
CA ASN A 160 6.56 3.07 -13.81
C ASN A 160 6.79 2.61 -12.36
N ALA A 161 5.92 1.73 -11.86
CA ALA A 161 6.04 1.19 -10.51
C ALA A 161 7.30 0.33 -10.38
N LEU A 162 7.52 -0.59 -11.31
CA LEU A 162 8.66 -1.53 -11.30
C LEU A 162 10.00 -0.83 -11.53
N ALA A 163 10.07 0.22 -12.38
CA ALA A 163 11.24 1.07 -12.46
C ALA A 163 11.61 1.65 -11.08
N SER A 164 10.58 2.09 -10.32
CA SER A 164 10.80 2.59 -8.96
C SER A 164 11.19 1.49 -7.96
N TRP A 165 10.61 0.29 -8.07
CA TRP A 165 10.98 -0.84 -7.22
C TRP A 165 12.43 -1.27 -7.45
N ARG A 166 12.84 -1.35 -8.73
CA ARG A 166 14.23 -1.66 -9.10
C ARG A 166 15.21 -0.67 -8.46
N ASP A 167 14.99 0.63 -8.64
CA ASP A 167 15.91 1.67 -8.18
C ASP A 167 15.98 1.77 -6.65
N LEU A 168 14.88 1.47 -5.95
CA LEU A 168 14.82 1.43 -4.48
C LEU A 168 15.26 0.10 -3.89
N GLY A 169 15.56 -0.86 -4.74
CA GLY A 169 16.00 -2.17 -4.30
C GLY A 169 14.90 -2.98 -3.58
N PHE A 170 13.63 -2.81 -3.91
CA PHE A 170 12.56 -3.63 -3.34
C PHE A 170 12.81 -5.11 -3.58
N VAL A 171 12.83 -5.89 -2.50
CA VAL A 171 12.91 -7.35 -2.51
C VAL A 171 11.83 -7.83 -1.57
N GLY A 172 10.81 -8.50 -2.08
CA GLY A 172 9.79 -9.11 -1.22
C GLY A 172 10.39 -10.11 -0.21
N ASN A 173 9.69 -10.34 0.89
CA ASN A 173 10.07 -11.35 1.88
C ASN A 173 10.08 -12.74 1.22
N PRO A 174 11.06 -13.62 1.47
CA PRO A 174 11.10 -14.96 0.89
C PRO A 174 9.87 -15.83 1.18
N SER A 175 9.32 -15.76 2.40
CA SER A 175 8.09 -16.51 2.77
C SER A 175 6.87 -15.97 2.04
N GLU A 176 6.71 -14.64 1.96
CA GLU A 176 5.65 -14.00 1.20
C GLU A 176 5.72 -14.36 -0.29
N ARG A 177 6.91 -14.41 -0.87
CA ARG A 177 7.08 -14.83 -2.25
C ARG A 177 6.64 -16.27 -2.49
N ALA A 178 6.89 -17.16 -1.53
CA ALA A 178 6.41 -18.55 -1.62
C ALA A 178 4.89 -18.62 -1.55
N ASP A 179 4.25 -17.87 -0.64
CA ASP A 179 2.79 -17.81 -0.51
C ASP A 179 2.15 -17.23 -1.77
N LEU A 180 2.68 -16.14 -2.30
CA LEU A 180 2.21 -15.54 -3.56
C LEU A 180 2.40 -16.48 -4.75
N ALA A 181 3.51 -17.24 -4.80
CA ALA A 181 3.76 -18.22 -5.86
C ALA A 181 2.72 -19.35 -5.82
N ASN A 182 2.41 -19.86 -4.64
CA ASN A 182 1.38 -20.88 -4.45
C ASN A 182 0.00 -20.35 -4.85
N GLU A 183 -0.36 -19.15 -4.43
CA GLU A 183 -1.63 -18.51 -4.80
C GLU A 183 -1.72 -18.28 -6.31
N ALA A 184 -0.68 -17.72 -6.93
CA ALA A 184 -0.67 -17.46 -8.37
C ALA A 184 -0.81 -18.75 -9.19
N GLN A 185 -0.15 -19.83 -8.77
CA GLN A 185 -0.26 -21.12 -9.41
C GLN A 185 -1.67 -21.72 -9.25
N GLN A 186 -2.26 -21.63 -8.05
CA GLN A 186 -3.57 -22.20 -7.77
C GLN A 186 -4.72 -21.42 -8.42
N ARG A 187 -4.69 -20.10 -8.37
CA ARG A 187 -5.79 -19.25 -8.83
C ARG A 187 -5.73 -18.95 -10.33
N TRP A 188 -4.52 -18.78 -10.87
CA TRP A 188 -4.33 -18.28 -12.23
C TRP A 188 -3.45 -19.18 -13.12
N GLY A 189 -2.89 -20.26 -12.57
CA GLY A 189 -1.98 -21.15 -13.32
C GLY A 189 -0.62 -20.52 -13.65
N VAL A 190 -0.25 -19.43 -12.95
CA VAL A 190 0.98 -18.68 -13.21
C VAL A 190 2.09 -19.18 -12.30
N SER A 191 3.19 -19.65 -12.91
CA SER A 191 4.36 -20.10 -12.16
C SER A 191 5.29 -18.95 -11.81
N ALA A 192 5.87 -19.00 -10.61
CA ALA A 192 6.91 -18.05 -10.23
C ALA A 192 8.15 -18.22 -11.11
N PRO A 193 8.90 -17.12 -11.37
CA PRO A 193 10.19 -17.21 -12.06
C PRO A 193 11.16 -18.15 -11.33
N HIS A 194 12.00 -18.88 -12.08
CA HIS A 194 13.02 -19.74 -11.49
C HIS A 194 14.05 -18.94 -10.67
N ALA A 195 14.75 -19.60 -9.75
CA ALA A 195 15.59 -18.90 -8.75
C ALA A 195 16.68 -18.01 -9.36
N GLU A 196 17.23 -18.40 -10.52
CA GLU A 196 18.26 -17.67 -11.25
C GLU A 196 17.72 -16.58 -12.18
N ALA A 197 16.40 -16.42 -12.27
CA ALA A 197 15.80 -15.38 -13.09
C ALA A 197 16.23 -13.97 -12.60
N PRO A 198 16.29 -12.98 -13.52
CA PRO A 198 16.61 -11.61 -13.12
C PRO A 198 15.71 -11.12 -11.99
N ARG A 199 16.27 -10.35 -11.06
CA ARG A 199 15.52 -9.76 -9.94
C ARG A 199 14.26 -9.04 -10.39
N LEU A 200 14.33 -8.37 -11.53
CA LEU A 200 13.21 -7.64 -12.11
C LEU A 200 12.03 -8.56 -12.49
N ALA A 201 12.32 -9.81 -12.91
CA ALA A 201 11.29 -10.82 -13.16
C ALA A 201 10.54 -11.20 -11.87
N HIS A 202 11.27 -11.39 -10.76
CA HIS A 202 10.64 -11.64 -9.45
C HIS A 202 9.82 -10.45 -8.96
N GLN A 203 10.30 -9.22 -9.20
CA GLN A 203 9.55 -8.01 -8.88
C GLN A 203 8.27 -7.89 -9.72
N ALA A 204 8.37 -8.16 -11.02
CA ALA A 204 7.23 -8.17 -11.93
C ALA A 204 6.19 -9.23 -11.55
N PHE A 205 6.64 -10.43 -11.18
CA PHE A 205 5.76 -11.50 -10.69
C PHE A 205 5.02 -11.07 -9.40
N THR A 206 5.74 -10.54 -8.40
CA THR A 206 5.11 -10.06 -7.16
C THR A 206 4.09 -8.95 -7.44
N PHE A 207 4.45 -8.00 -8.30
CA PHE A 207 3.55 -6.92 -8.70
C PHE A 207 2.30 -7.46 -9.41
N GLY A 208 2.48 -8.39 -10.35
CA GLY A 208 1.39 -9.03 -11.09
C GLY A 208 0.44 -9.77 -10.16
N ALA A 209 0.96 -10.62 -9.28
CA ALA A 209 0.16 -11.41 -8.34
C ALA A 209 -0.65 -10.52 -7.38
N LEU A 210 -0.05 -9.48 -6.81
CA LEU A 210 -0.76 -8.53 -5.94
C LEU A 210 -1.79 -7.68 -6.71
N THR A 211 -1.49 -7.29 -7.95
CA THR A 211 -2.45 -6.58 -8.81
C THR A 211 -3.66 -7.46 -9.15
N GLU A 212 -3.42 -8.73 -9.49
CA GLU A 212 -4.49 -9.68 -9.76
C GLU A 212 -5.35 -9.92 -8.52
N SER A 213 -4.76 -10.00 -7.32
CA SER A 213 -5.51 -10.10 -6.07
C SER A 213 -6.41 -8.88 -5.85
N LEU A 214 -5.89 -7.65 -6.06
CA LEU A 214 -6.68 -6.41 -5.96
C LEU A 214 -7.84 -6.39 -6.95
N LEU A 215 -7.58 -6.70 -8.22
CA LEU A 215 -8.57 -6.57 -9.29
C LEU A 215 -9.61 -7.70 -9.26
N SER A 216 -9.21 -8.94 -8.95
CA SER A 216 -10.17 -10.03 -8.84
C SER A 216 -11.15 -9.79 -7.69
N THR A 217 -10.70 -9.22 -6.57
CA THR A 217 -11.59 -8.84 -5.48
C THR A 217 -12.48 -7.65 -5.87
N ALA A 218 -11.93 -6.65 -6.57
CA ALA A 218 -12.70 -5.49 -7.01
C ALA A 218 -13.84 -5.84 -7.99
N GLU A 219 -13.70 -6.90 -8.78
CA GLU A 219 -14.77 -7.37 -9.69
C GLU A 219 -16.00 -7.90 -8.92
N GLU A 220 -15.81 -8.38 -7.70
CA GLU A 220 -16.90 -8.83 -6.84
C GLU A 220 -17.60 -7.65 -6.12
N HIS A 221 -17.00 -6.45 -6.19
CA HIS A 221 -17.41 -5.24 -5.50
C HIS A 221 -17.57 -4.04 -6.45
N PRO A 222 -18.64 -3.98 -7.25
CA PRO A 222 -18.86 -2.89 -8.21
C PRO A 222 -19.02 -1.51 -7.57
N GLU A 223 -19.24 -1.45 -6.26
CA GLU A 223 -19.29 -0.20 -5.47
C GLU A 223 -17.91 0.36 -5.16
N TRP A 224 -16.82 -0.40 -5.34
CA TRP A 224 -15.47 0.09 -5.12
C TRP A 224 -15.01 0.96 -6.29
N ILE A 225 -14.22 1.97 -5.98
CA ILE A 225 -13.71 2.90 -6.98
C ILE A 225 -12.31 2.45 -7.41
N VAL A 226 -12.17 2.04 -8.66
CA VAL A 226 -10.85 1.72 -9.24
C VAL A 226 -10.41 2.91 -10.09
N VAL A 227 -9.27 3.51 -9.72
CA VAL A 227 -8.71 4.69 -10.38
C VAL A 227 -7.29 4.41 -10.86
N ARG A 228 -6.94 4.93 -12.01
CA ARG A 228 -5.56 4.87 -12.53
C ARG A 228 -4.83 6.16 -12.18
N HIS A 229 -3.61 6.03 -11.70
CA HIS A 229 -2.75 7.18 -11.41
C HIS A 229 -2.58 8.10 -12.63
N GLU A 230 -2.45 7.53 -13.81
CA GLU A 230 -2.29 8.25 -15.06
C GLU A 230 -3.49 9.15 -15.36
N VAL A 231 -4.71 8.66 -15.08
CA VAL A 231 -5.95 9.44 -15.22
C VAL A 231 -5.98 10.61 -14.22
N LEU A 232 -5.48 10.40 -13.00
CA LEU A 232 -5.36 11.51 -12.03
C LEU A 232 -4.34 12.57 -12.50
N CYS A 233 -3.32 12.17 -13.27
CA CYS A 233 -2.30 13.08 -13.78
C CYS A 233 -2.78 13.96 -14.95
N GLU A 234 -3.83 13.56 -15.69
CA GLU A 234 -4.31 14.30 -16.89
C GLU A 234 -4.85 15.70 -16.53
N ASP A 235 -5.63 15.80 -15.48
CA ASP A 235 -6.21 17.04 -14.96
C ASP A 235 -6.41 16.89 -13.44
N ALA A 236 -5.30 16.93 -12.72
CA ALA A 236 -5.27 16.55 -11.32
C ALA A 236 -6.30 17.31 -10.45
N PRO A 237 -6.44 18.65 -10.54
CA PRO A 237 -7.40 19.35 -9.70
C PRO A 237 -8.86 18.91 -9.93
N ASN A 238 -9.28 18.74 -11.17
CA ASN A 238 -10.65 18.34 -11.48
C ASN A 238 -10.89 16.84 -11.19
N ARG A 239 -9.90 15.99 -11.47
CA ARG A 239 -9.98 14.55 -11.18
C ARG A 239 -10.08 14.28 -9.67
N PHE A 240 -9.26 14.97 -8.86
CA PHE A 240 -9.33 14.82 -7.39
C PHE A 240 -10.61 15.41 -6.81
N ARG A 241 -11.09 16.55 -7.33
CA ARG A 241 -12.39 17.11 -6.91
C ARG A 241 -13.52 16.13 -7.20
N ALA A 242 -13.54 15.52 -8.37
CA ALA A 242 -14.54 14.50 -8.72
C ALA A 242 -14.46 13.28 -7.80
N LEU A 243 -13.26 12.77 -7.53
CA LEU A 243 -13.04 11.64 -6.62
C LEU A 243 -13.49 11.98 -5.19
N ALA A 244 -13.14 13.17 -4.67
CA ALA A 244 -13.60 13.63 -3.36
C ALA A 244 -15.14 13.67 -3.29
N GLY A 245 -15.79 14.19 -4.34
CA GLY A 245 -17.25 14.22 -4.44
C GLY A 245 -17.89 12.83 -4.41
N GLN A 246 -17.31 11.84 -5.12
CA GLN A 246 -17.78 10.44 -5.09
C GLN A 246 -17.66 9.83 -3.68
N LEU A 247 -16.64 10.24 -2.92
CA LEU A 247 -16.39 9.78 -1.56
C LEU A 247 -17.22 10.56 -0.50
N GLY A 248 -18.02 11.55 -0.93
CA GLY A 248 -18.77 12.41 0.00
C GLY A 248 -17.89 13.33 0.83
N LEU A 249 -16.67 13.64 0.34
CA LEU A 249 -15.73 14.56 0.96
C LEU A 249 -15.86 15.97 0.33
N THR A 250 -15.79 17.00 1.15
CA THR A 250 -15.89 18.39 0.67
C THR A 250 -14.53 18.88 0.19
N TRP A 251 -14.41 19.15 -1.12
CA TRP A 251 -13.21 19.71 -1.72
C TRP A 251 -12.97 21.13 -1.23
N THR A 252 -11.74 21.47 -0.86
CA THR A 252 -11.35 22.75 -0.30
C THR A 252 -10.35 23.48 -1.20
N GLU A 253 -10.21 24.79 -1.01
CA GLU A 253 -9.15 25.56 -1.65
C GLU A 253 -7.75 25.06 -1.24
N HIS A 254 -7.61 24.56 -0.02
CA HIS A 254 -6.35 23.97 0.46
C HIS A 254 -5.99 22.69 -0.31
N ALA A 255 -6.98 21.80 -0.56
CA ALA A 255 -6.78 20.62 -1.39
C ALA A 255 -6.41 21.00 -2.85
N GLU A 256 -7.09 22.00 -3.41
CA GLU A 256 -6.78 22.54 -4.73
C GLU A 256 -5.34 23.07 -4.82
N THR A 257 -4.94 23.88 -3.83
CA THR A 257 -3.59 24.45 -3.75
C THR A 257 -2.54 23.36 -3.60
N PHE A 258 -2.78 22.35 -2.74
CA PHE A 258 -1.88 21.23 -2.58
C PHE A 258 -1.65 20.48 -3.90
N VAL A 259 -2.72 20.15 -4.63
CA VAL A 259 -2.62 19.44 -5.90
C VAL A 259 -1.82 20.23 -6.93
N ARG A 260 -2.10 21.53 -7.07
CA ARG A 260 -1.35 22.43 -7.98
C ARG A 260 0.11 22.56 -7.57
N ASP A 261 0.38 22.69 -6.27
CA ASP A 261 1.73 22.81 -5.72
C ASP A 261 2.54 21.53 -5.77
N SER A 262 1.89 20.38 -5.86
CA SER A 262 2.55 19.08 -6.05
C SER A 262 3.00 18.84 -7.49
N ASP A 263 2.44 19.57 -8.46
CA ASP A 263 2.79 19.51 -9.89
C ASP A 263 4.08 20.27 -10.19
N ARG A 264 5.20 19.80 -9.59
CA ARG A 264 6.55 20.35 -9.80
C ARG A 264 7.61 19.29 -9.53
N GLU A 265 8.83 19.52 -9.96
CA GLU A 265 9.93 18.60 -9.79
C GLU A 265 10.14 18.17 -8.33
N GLY A 266 10.40 16.88 -8.13
CA GLY A 266 10.71 16.28 -6.84
C GLY A 266 11.38 14.93 -6.98
N GLN A 267 12.10 14.49 -5.94
CA GLN A 267 12.88 13.24 -5.95
C GLN A 267 12.55 12.34 -4.75
N GLY A 268 12.95 11.08 -4.85
CA GLY A 268 12.85 10.11 -3.76
C GLY A 268 11.41 9.81 -3.33
N TYR A 269 11.11 10.02 -2.07
CA TYR A 269 9.78 9.81 -1.46
C TYR A 269 8.90 11.09 -1.45
N ALA A 270 9.40 12.22 -1.96
CA ALA A 270 8.58 13.41 -2.06
C ALA A 270 7.34 13.17 -2.96
N THR A 271 6.22 13.76 -2.62
CA THR A 271 4.97 13.67 -3.41
C THR A 271 4.96 14.61 -4.62
N LYS A 272 5.86 15.60 -4.64
CA LYS A 272 6.03 16.53 -5.75
C LYS A 272 6.55 15.83 -7.00
N ARG A 273 5.81 15.94 -8.10
CA ARG A 273 6.18 15.40 -9.44
C ARG A 273 5.44 16.21 -10.50
N VAL A 274 6.08 16.44 -11.65
CA VAL A 274 5.39 16.96 -12.82
C VAL A 274 4.40 15.90 -13.30
N ALA A 275 3.10 16.16 -13.11
CA ALA A 275 2.04 15.19 -13.33
C ALA A 275 2.01 14.69 -14.79
N GLY A 276 2.10 15.60 -15.75
CA GLY A 276 2.10 15.26 -17.18
C GLY A 276 3.25 14.36 -17.66
N GLU A 277 4.37 14.31 -16.91
CA GLU A 277 5.52 13.47 -17.25
C GLU A 277 5.44 12.06 -16.65
N GLN A 278 4.61 11.86 -15.60
CA GLN A 278 4.59 10.61 -14.86
C GLN A 278 4.20 9.38 -15.71
N PRO A 279 3.23 9.45 -16.63
CA PRO A 279 2.84 8.30 -17.42
C PRO A 279 3.96 7.68 -18.26
N GLN A 280 4.90 8.50 -18.74
CA GLN A 280 5.99 8.07 -19.64
C GLN A 280 7.37 8.00 -18.99
N ARG A 281 7.47 8.27 -17.67
CA ARG A 281 8.76 8.39 -16.98
C ARG A 281 9.59 7.11 -16.97
N TRP A 282 8.95 5.95 -17.06
CA TRP A 282 9.63 4.66 -17.16
C TRP A 282 10.58 4.56 -18.36
N ARG A 283 10.28 5.26 -19.49
CA ARG A 283 11.10 5.25 -20.70
C ARG A 283 12.52 5.79 -20.49
N GLN A 284 12.71 6.65 -19.49
CA GLN A 284 14.01 7.21 -19.13
C GLN A 284 14.77 6.32 -18.15
N ARG A 285 14.12 5.27 -17.62
CA ARG A 285 14.62 4.47 -16.50
C ARG A 285 14.82 3.01 -16.84
N LEU A 286 14.03 2.45 -17.72
CA LEU A 286 14.09 1.04 -18.13
C LEU A 286 14.73 0.92 -19.51
N SER A 287 15.58 -0.10 -19.69
CA SER A 287 16.04 -0.53 -21.00
C SER A 287 14.95 -1.32 -21.74
N ASP A 288 15.12 -1.55 -23.03
CA ASP A 288 14.21 -2.40 -23.81
C ASP A 288 14.17 -3.84 -23.24
N ASP A 289 15.31 -4.37 -22.82
CA ASP A 289 15.42 -5.70 -22.19
C ASP A 289 14.64 -5.73 -20.85
N ASP A 290 14.74 -4.67 -20.03
CA ASP A 290 13.96 -4.56 -18.79
C ASP A 290 12.44 -4.58 -19.08
N VAL A 291 12.02 -3.86 -20.11
CA VAL A 291 10.60 -3.78 -20.53
C VAL A 291 10.12 -5.15 -21.03
N GLU A 292 10.93 -5.85 -21.81
CA GLU A 292 10.62 -7.19 -22.31
C GLU A 292 10.45 -8.19 -21.14
N VAL A 293 11.38 -8.19 -20.19
CA VAL A 293 11.30 -9.03 -18.96
C VAL A 293 10.02 -8.75 -18.20
N ILE A 294 9.69 -7.47 -17.94
CA ILE A 294 8.47 -7.11 -17.21
C ILE A 294 7.23 -7.57 -17.95
N ARG A 295 7.11 -7.24 -19.23
CA ARG A 295 5.95 -7.61 -20.04
C ARG A 295 5.79 -9.12 -20.20
N GLY A 296 6.88 -9.84 -20.39
CA GLY A 296 6.87 -11.31 -20.50
C GLY A 296 6.35 -11.99 -19.23
N VAL A 297 6.66 -11.46 -18.06
CA VAL A 297 6.14 -11.97 -16.78
C VAL A 297 4.69 -11.58 -16.59
N LEU A 298 4.34 -10.30 -16.79
CA LEU A 298 2.98 -9.80 -16.55
C LEU A 298 1.96 -10.38 -17.52
N ALA A 299 2.34 -10.67 -18.77
CA ALA A 299 1.47 -11.31 -19.78
C ALA A 299 1.00 -12.71 -19.38
N GLN A 300 1.61 -13.35 -18.40
CA GLN A 300 1.16 -14.65 -17.89
C GLN A 300 -0.06 -14.54 -16.98
N PHE A 301 -0.33 -13.37 -16.41
CA PHE A 301 -1.48 -13.13 -15.55
C PHE A 301 -2.73 -12.81 -16.39
N PRO A 302 -3.95 -13.15 -15.91
CA PRO A 302 -5.21 -12.94 -16.65
C PRO A 302 -5.43 -11.50 -17.12
N ARG A 303 -5.00 -10.53 -16.32
CA ARG A 303 -5.10 -9.09 -16.62
C ARG A 303 -3.73 -8.48 -16.93
N GLY A 304 -2.82 -9.27 -17.46
CA GLY A 304 -1.46 -8.83 -17.81
C GLY A 304 -1.41 -7.54 -18.63
N SER A 305 -2.51 -7.23 -19.28
CA SER A 305 -2.78 -5.99 -20.00
C SER A 305 -2.96 -4.74 -19.13
N VAL A 306 -3.00 -4.84 -17.82
CA VAL A 306 -2.83 -3.64 -16.95
C VAL A 306 -1.51 -2.96 -17.27
N SER A 307 -0.67 -3.66 -18.04
CA SER A 307 0.58 -3.18 -18.58
C SER A 307 0.47 -2.11 -19.67
N ASP A 308 -0.59 -2.07 -20.45
CA ASP A 308 -0.65 -1.24 -21.66
C ASP A 308 -1.39 0.09 -21.49
N CYS A 309 -1.15 0.70 -20.39
CA CYS A 309 -1.76 1.99 -20.08
C CYS A 309 -0.80 3.14 -20.16
#